data_57ae45dc7caa080fde65c8cfba015134
#
_entry.id   57ae45dc7caa080fde65c8cfba015134
#
_cell.length_a   1.000
_cell.length_b   1.000
_cell.length_c   1.000
_cell.angle_alpha   90.00
_cell.angle_beta   90.00
_cell.angle_gamma   90.00
#
_symmetry.space_group_name_H-M   'P 1'
#
loop_
_entity.id
_entity.type
_entity.pdbx_description
1 polymer ?
#
loop_
_entity_poly.entity_id
_entity_poly.type
_entity_poly.pdbx_seq_one_letter_code
_entity_poly.pdbx_strand_id
1 'polypeptide(L)'
;MNQSKTFDFRQASPAINLVDTLPVPNHKKLVLDNGVTLHLLPELNTIGFRIDLYFAAGIKHNLQPTTSNAAFNLMTEGTFGKSSEQIHESLDFYGSFLEKDIAYNYSKLTVFGTEPNFKDIFILIIDIISNASFENKEIDLYINRQKQRLLVDLQKNGTICKRAFAKAFWGTQHPLGNISETTDYDALKQSDLNAFFETLIKSGLQQIVLSGCCSNIIIDTIKELNIYTSTKATTHTDLLSDYIPQKGLIFIQKDESIQAAIHMGTKLINRKHPDFVCMQVVSTLLGGYFGSRLMKNIREEKGYTYGIGCSLQNIADFGVFSIHTEVLNDKWNDTLACIDYEINKLKTEPVTEEELRTVKNYMCGNLARLFDGSFAQADRLQMLLNEKLDWEYYTTYLNAIKNTSIQTVQLLANKYLNKEDFTTIVVGSK
;
A
#
# COMPACT_ATOMS: atom_id res chain seq x y z
N MET A 1 -58.89 -5.26 -8.07
CA MET A 1 -57.75 -6.08 -8.55
C MET A 1 -56.65 -5.11 -8.94
N ASN A 2 -55.71 -4.84 -7.99
CA ASN A 2 -54.50 -4.05 -8.27
C ASN A 2 -53.47 -4.98 -8.88
N GLN A 3 -53.23 -4.85 -10.20
CA GLN A 3 -52.07 -5.46 -10.84
C GLN A 3 -50.83 -4.70 -10.33
N SER A 4 -50.09 -5.33 -9.44
CA SER A 4 -48.69 -4.90 -9.16
C SER A 4 -47.89 -5.01 -10.45
N LYS A 5 -47.53 -3.89 -11.08
CA LYS A 5 -46.54 -3.86 -12.13
C LYS A 5 -45.24 -4.39 -11.54
N THR A 6 -44.91 -5.66 -11.78
CA THR A 6 -43.59 -6.19 -11.54
C THR A 6 -42.64 -5.44 -12.43
N PHE A 7 -41.78 -4.64 -11.85
CA PHE A 7 -40.70 -3.94 -12.55
C PHE A 7 -39.72 -5.00 -13.03
N ASP A 8 -39.59 -5.17 -14.34
CA ASP A 8 -38.62 -6.13 -14.89
C ASP A 8 -37.22 -5.51 -14.84
N PHE A 9 -36.51 -5.76 -13.77
CA PHE A 9 -35.14 -5.28 -13.52
C PHE A 9 -34.11 -5.73 -14.60
N ARG A 10 -34.50 -6.59 -15.53
CA ARG A 10 -33.64 -7.11 -16.59
C ARG A 10 -33.69 -6.26 -17.87
N GLN A 11 -34.65 -5.35 -18.00
CA GLN A 11 -34.85 -4.55 -19.22
C GLN A 11 -34.26 -3.16 -19.18
N ALA A 12 -33.88 -2.63 -18.02
CA ALA A 12 -33.25 -1.32 -17.89
C ALA A 12 -32.01 -1.37 -17.01
N SER A 13 -30.89 -0.84 -17.49
CA SER A 13 -29.74 -0.60 -16.64
C SER A 13 -30.10 0.36 -15.52
N PRO A 14 -29.62 0.14 -14.26
CA PRO A 14 -29.84 1.09 -13.20
C PRO A 14 -29.26 2.47 -13.58
N ALA A 15 -29.93 3.54 -13.17
CA ALA A 15 -29.43 4.88 -13.37
C ALA A 15 -28.09 5.06 -12.66
N ILE A 16 -27.10 5.62 -13.38
CA ILE A 16 -25.81 5.97 -12.80
C ILE A 16 -26.00 7.24 -11.96
N ASN A 17 -25.90 7.11 -10.65
CA ASN A 17 -25.88 8.26 -9.75
C ASN A 17 -24.43 8.73 -9.62
N LEU A 18 -24.18 10.00 -9.95
CA LEU A 18 -22.86 10.60 -9.75
C LEU A 18 -22.61 10.82 -8.26
N VAL A 19 -21.37 10.56 -7.85
CA VAL A 19 -20.94 10.87 -6.48
C VAL A 19 -20.70 12.38 -6.37
N ASP A 20 -21.59 13.09 -5.73
CA ASP A 20 -21.48 14.55 -5.58
C ASP A 20 -20.65 14.96 -4.37
N THR A 21 -20.79 14.24 -3.27
CA THR A 21 -20.06 14.48 -2.01
C THR A 21 -19.61 13.16 -1.41
N LEU A 22 -18.58 13.23 -0.58
CA LEU A 22 -18.15 12.09 0.24
C LEU A 22 -18.70 12.26 1.65
N PRO A 23 -19.02 11.16 2.34
CA PRO A 23 -19.38 11.24 3.75
C PRO A 23 -18.17 11.75 4.55
N VAL A 24 -18.43 12.71 5.45
CA VAL A 24 -17.40 13.15 6.41
C VAL A 24 -17.39 12.15 7.58
N PRO A 25 -16.29 11.45 7.82
CA PRO A 25 -16.21 10.50 8.92
C PRO A 25 -16.42 11.17 10.29
N ASN A 26 -17.08 10.48 11.21
CA ASN A 26 -17.20 10.92 12.60
C ASN A 26 -15.87 10.65 13.33
N HIS A 27 -14.85 11.42 13.00
CA HIS A 27 -13.51 11.27 13.52
C HIS A 27 -13.32 12.12 14.78
N LYS A 28 -12.98 11.47 15.90
CA LYS A 28 -12.62 12.13 17.16
C LYS A 28 -11.15 11.89 17.49
N LYS A 29 -10.55 12.78 18.25
CA LYS A 29 -9.15 12.76 18.60
C LYS A 29 -8.97 12.98 20.10
N LEU A 30 -8.19 12.12 20.74
CA LEU A 30 -7.83 12.21 22.15
C LEU A 30 -6.30 12.11 22.27
N VAL A 31 -5.70 12.84 23.18
CA VAL A 31 -4.28 12.68 23.53
C VAL A 31 -4.22 11.92 24.84
N LEU A 32 -3.53 10.79 24.85
CA LEU A 32 -3.32 9.99 26.04
C LEU A 32 -2.23 10.61 26.95
N ASP A 33 -2.18 10.22 28.20
CA ASP A 33 -1.22 10.76 29.19
C ASP A 33 0.25 10.54 28.80
N ASN A 34 0.52 9.50 28.02
CA ASN A 34 1.84 9.20 27.45
C ASN A 34 2.17 10.00 26.17
N GLY A 35 1.30 10.93 25.75
CA GLY A 35 1.46 11.76 24.54
C GLY A 35 1.04 11.09 23.24
N VAL A 36 0.67 9.80 23.24
CA VAL A 36 0.16 9.10 22.06
C VAL A 36 -1.21 9.66 21.69
N THR A 37 -1.44 9.86 20.41
CA THR A 37 -2.76 10.28 19.93
C THR A 37 -3.63 9.06 19.63
N LEU A 38 -4.82 9.02 20.26
CA LEU A 38 -5.89 8.06 19.98
C LEU A 38 -6.91 8.70 19.05
N HIS A 39 -7.07 8.12 17.87
CA HIS A 39 -8.08 8.49 16.89
C HIS A 39 -9.25 7.52 16.97
N LEU A 40 -10.48 8.04 16.97
CA LEU A 40 -11.71 7.25 17.06
C LEU A 40 -12.54 7.43 15.80
N LEU A 41 -12.96 6.32 15.20
CA LEU A 41 -13.89 6.24 14.07
C LEU A 41 -15.08 5.33 14.46
N PRO A 42 -16.01 5.82 15.28
CA PRO A 42 -17.09 5.01 15.81
C PRO A 42 -18.09 4.63 14.72
N GLU A 43 -18.54 3.37 14.78
CA GLU A 43 -19.66 2.84 14.02
C GLU A 43 -20.77 2.40 14.98
N LEU A 44 -22.01 2.78 14.66
CA LEU A 44 -23.15 2.47 15.50
C LEU A 44 -23.57 1.00 15.34
N ASN A 45 -24.07 0.41 16.44
CA ASN A 45 -24.64 -0.94 16.46
C ASN A 45 -23.69 -2.06 16.04
N THR A 46 -22.38 -1.90 16.26
CA THR A 46 -21.38 -2.95 16.08
C THR A 46 -20.69 -3.30 17.40
N ILE A 47 -20.40 -4.58 17.61
CA ILE A 47 -19.55 -5.05 18.69
C ILE A 47 -18.09 -5.30 18.21
N GLY A 48 -17.90 -5.33 16.90
CA GLY A 48 -16.59 -5.53 16.29
C GLY A 48 -15.72 -4.27 16.40
N PHE A 49 -14.48 -4.44 16.76
CA PHE A 49 -13.48 -3.38 16.73
C PHE A 49 -12.32 -3.74 15.82
N ARG A 50 -11.68 -2.70 15.31
CA ARG A 50 -10.34 -2.73 14.73
C ARG A 50 -9.51 -1.68 15.45
N ILE A 51 -8.34 -2.07 15.96
CA ILE A 51 -7.36 -1.15 16.53
C ILE A 51 -6.05 -1.27 15.75
N ASP A 52 -5.57 -0.13 15.24
CA ASP A 52 -4.30 -0.01 14.52
C ASP A 52 -3.29 0.70 15.42
N LEU A 53 -2.15 0.07 15.66
CA LEU A 53 -1.02 0.61 16.41
C LEU A 53 0.09 0.98 15.42
N TYR A 54 0.45 2.28 15.34
CA TYR A 54 1.45 2.79 14.40
C TYR A 54 2.76 3.09 15.10
N PHE A 55 3.82 2.47 14.62
CA PHE A 55 5.17 2.59 15.16
C PHE A 55 6.09 3.31 14.17
N ALA A 56 7.01 4.15 14.67
CA ALA A 56 8.06 4.79 13.88
C ALA A 56 9.16 3.79 13.45
N ALA A 57 8.75 2.62 13.00
CA ALA A 57 9.60 1.44 12.75
C ALA A 57 9.54 0.98 11.29
N GLY A 58 9.58 1.93 10.34
CA GLY A 58 9.51 1.63 8.91
C GLY A 58 10.82 1.12 8.31
N ILE A 59 10.76 0.68 7.05
CA ILE A 59 11.91 0.15 6.28
C ILE A 59 13.08 1.15 6.21
N LYS A 60 12.82 2.45 6.25
CA LYS A 60 13.85 3.50 6.23
C LYS A 60 14.86 3.41 7.39
N HIS A 61 14.51 2.73 8.46
CA HIS A 61 15.38 2.50 9.62
C HIS A 61 16.21 1.22 9.54
N ASN A 62 16.14 0.49 8.43
CA ASN A 62 16.87 -0.75 8.25
C ASN A 62 18.38 -0.51 8.16
N LEU A 63 19.13 -1.12 9.07
CA LEU A 63 20.58 -1.29 8.92
C LEU A 63 20.90 -2.41 7.94
N GLN A 64 20.04 -3.44 7.88
CA GLN A 64 20.09 -4.56 6.94
C GLN A 64 18.71 -4.76 6.30
N PRO A 65 18.59 -5.22 5.06
CA PRO A 65 17.33 -5.28 4.31
C PRO A 65 16.21 -6.08 4.98
N THR A 66 16.55 -7.01 5.88
CA THR A 66 15.62 -7.95 6.52
C THR A 66 15.16 -7.53 7.91
N THR A 67 15.86 -6.60 8.59
CA THR A 67 15.72 -6.37 10.03
C THR A 67 14.32 -5.91 10.44
N SER A 68 13.76 -4.87 9.80
CA SER A 68 12.43 -4.36 10.16
C SER A 68 11.34 -5.41 9.94
N ASN A 69 11.41 -6.11 8.79
CA ASN A 69 10.46 -7.17 8.48
C ASN A 69 10.56 -8.34 9.47
N ALA A 70 11.78 -8.76 9.81
CA ALA A 70 12.00 -9.84 10.76
C ALA A 70 11.54 -9.45 12.17
N ALA A 71 11.96 -8.30 12.68
CA ALA A 71 11.59 -7.84 14.01
C ALA A 71 10.07 -7.70 14.17
N PHE A 72 9.42 -7.08 13.19
CA PHE A 72 7.97 -6.85 13.26
C PHE A 72 7.14 -8.12 13.05
N ASN A 73 7.64 -9.08 12.27
CA ASN A 73 6.99 -10.38 12.15
C ASN A 73 7.20 -11.27 13.35
N LEU A 74 8.43 -11.31 13.88
CA LEU A 74 8.80 -12.20 14.98
C LEU A 74 8.35 -11.71 16.36
N MET A 75 8.05 -10.42 16.56
CA MET A 75 7.57 -9.94 17.87
C MET A 75 6.28 -10.62 18.33
N THR A 76 5.49 -11.19 17.43
CA THR A 76 4.26 -11.93 17.73
C THR A 76 4.49 -13.44 17.94
N GLU A 77 5.72 -13.91 17.77
CA GLU A 77 6.06 -15.34 17.83
C GLU A 77 6.65 -15.74 19.20
N GLY A 78 6.49 -14.92 20.23
CA GLY A 78 6.86 -15.21 21.60
C GLY A 78 7.10 -13.98 22.43
N THR A 79 6.76 -14.07 23.72
CA THR A 79 7.13 -13.10 24.75
C THR A 79 7.95 -13.82 25.85
N PHE A 80 8.54 -13.08 26.79
CA PHE A 80 9.22 -13.71 27.94
C PHE A 80 8.28 -14.58 28.80
N GLY A 81 6.96 -14.38 28.68
CA GLY A 81 5.96 -15.11 29.48
C GLY A 81 5.13 -16.12 28.67
N LYS A 82 5.17 -16.09 27.33
CA LYS A 82 4.31 -16.92 26.46
C LYS A 82 5.06 -17.39 25.24
N SER A 83 4.86 -18.68 24.87
CA SER A 83 5.33 -19.20 23.57
C SER A 83 4.47 -18.71 22.41
N SER A 84 4.95 -18.87 21.18
CA SER A 84 4.20 -18.59 19.95
C SER A 84 2.84 -19.32 19.95
N GLU A 85 2.83 -20.59 20.27
CA GLU A 85 1.61 -21.41 20.36
C GLU A 85 0.59 -20.84 21.35
N GLN A 86 1.02 -20.46 22.56
CA GLN A 86 0.14 -19.85 23.58
C GLN A 86 -0.43 -18.48 23.14
N ILE A 87 0.34 -17.69 22.40
CA ILE A 87 -0.14 -16.43 21.85
C ILE A 87 -1.23 -16.69 20.81
N HIS A 88 -0.99 -17.60 19.87
CA HIS A 88 -1.95 -17.92 18.81
C HIS A 88 -3.21 -18.59 19.39
N GLU A 89 -3.09 -19.52 20.31
CA GLU A 89 -4.23 -20.12 21.02
C GLU A 89 -5.08 -19.07 21.76
N SER A 90 -4.42 -18.09 22.40
CA SER A 90 -5.13 -17.00 23.08
C SER A 90 -5.90 -16.12 22.09
N LEU A 91 -5.32 -15.77 20.94
CA LEU A 91 -5.99 -15.01 19.89
C LEU A 91 -7.19 -15.77 19.33
N ASP A 92 -7.01 -17.04 19.03
CA ASP A 92 -8.09 -17.91 18.52
C ASP A 92 -9.22 -18.06 19.54
N PHE A 93 -8.88 -18.25 20.83
CA PHE A 93 -9.86 -18.35 21.91
C PHE A 93 -10.74 -17.09 22.03
N TYR A 94 -10.15 -15.90 21.87
CA TYR A 94 -10.89 -14.64 21.90
C TYR A 94 -11.52 -14.25 20.55
N GLY A 95 -11.38 -15.08 19.51
CA GLY A 95 -11.86 -14.78 18.15
C GLY A 95 -11.21 -13.52 17.56
N SER A 96 -9.93 -13.33 17.86
CA SER A 96 -9.13 -12.18 17.43
C SER A 96 -8.08 -12.60 16.43
N PHE A 97 -7.67 -11.68 15.56
CA PHE A 97 -6.54 -11.91 14.66
C PHE A 97 -5.72 -10.64 14.44
N LEU A 98 -4.48 -10.84 14.02
CA LEU A 98 -3.50 -9.79 13.83
C LEU A 98 -3.12 -9.67 12.36
N GLU A 99 -3.01 -8.43 11.89
CA GLU A 99 -2.38 -8.11 10.61
C GLU A 99 -1.16 -7.22 10.84
N LYS A 100 -0.10 -7.45 10.08
CA LYS A 100 1.15 -6.70 10.14
C LYS A 100 1.41 -6.02 8.80
N ASP A 101 1.63 -4.71 8.83
CA ASP A 101 1.98 -3.91 7.67
C ASP A 101 3.27 -3.13 7.93
N ILE A 102 4.23 -3.24 7.00
CA ILE A 102 5.53 -2.60 7.13
C ILE A 102 5.74 -1.74 5.89
N ALA A 103 5.64 -0.44 6.11
CA ALA A 103 5.80 0.58 5.09
C ALA A 103 7.18 1.25 5.17
N TYR A 104 7.44 2.19 4.28
CA TYR A 104 8.69 2.93 4.28
C TYR A 104 8.90 3.72 5.58
N ASN A 105 7.89 4.48 6.02
CA ASN A 105 8.00 5.40 7.16
C ASN A 105 7.56 4.80 8.51
N TYR A 106 6.75 3.75 8.51
CA TYR A 106 6.11 3.20 9.71
C TYR A 106 5.92 1.69 9.59
N SER A 107 5.69 1.06 10.74
CA SER A 107 5.08 -0.27 10.80
C SER A 107 3.76 -0.18 11.56
N LYS A 108 2.80 -1.04 11.21
CA LYS A 108 1.47 -1.06 11.78
C LYS A 108 1.09 -2.47 12.21
N LEU A 109 0.65 -2.60 13.47
CA LEU A 109 -0.02 -3.78 13.97
C LEU A 109 -1.52 -3.50 14.03
N THR A 110 -2.30 -4.24 13.27
CA THR A 110 -3.76 -4.17 13.28
C THR A 110 -4.31 -5.36 14.05
N VAL A 111 -5.22 -5.11 14.96
CA VAL A 111 -5.89 -6.11 15.77
C VAL A 111 -7.39 -6.02 15.54
N PHE A 112 -8.01 -7.15 15.23
CA PHE A 112 -9.46 -7.27 15.11
C PHE A 112 -10.00 -8.12 16.24
N GLY A 113 -11.19 -7.79 16.72
CA GLY A 113 -11.85 -8.54 17.77
C GLY A 113 -13.23 -7.99 18.08
N THR A 114 -13.77 -8.44 19.22
CA THR A 114 -15.10 -8.01 19.71
C THR A 114 -14.98 -7.36 21.09
N GLU A 115 -15.84 -6.40 21.38
CA GLU A 115 -15.83 -5.61 22.61
C GLU A 115 -15.76 -6.46 23.90
N PRO A 116 -16.53 -7.56 24.07
CA PRO A 116 -16.47 -8.35 25.31
C PRO A 116 -15.08 -8.88 25.65
N ASN A 117 -14.26 -9.15 24.64
CA ASN A 117 -12.91 -9.72 24.80
C ASN A 117 -11.81 -8.67 24.72
N PHE A 118 -12.15 -7.38 24.55
CA PHE A 118 -11.16 -6.32 24.26
C PHE A 118 -10.05 -6.24 25.31
N LYS A 119 -10.41 -6.29 26.60
CA LYS A 119 -9.42 -6.14 27.69
C LYS A 119 -8.36 -7.24 27.65
N ASP A 120 -8.76 -8.48 27.49
CA ASP A 120 -7.84 -9.63 27.48
C ASP A 120 -6.97 -9.62 26.22
N ILE A 121 -7.58 -9.31 25.05
CA ILE A 121 -6.86 -9.11 23.79
C ILE A 121 -5.83 -7.98 23.95
N PHE A 122 -6.22 -6.85 24.51
CA PHE A 122 -5.36 -5.68 24.61
C PHE A 122 -4.20 -5.89 25.59
N ILE A 123 -4.41 -6.63 26.69
CA ILE A 123 -3.33 -7.07 27.61
C ILE A 123 -2.33 -7.94 26.86
N LEU A 124 -2.79 -8.89 26.05
CA LEU A 124 -1.90 -9.72 25.23
C LEU A 124 -1.10 -8.87 24.21
N ILE A 125 -1.74 -7.88 23.57
CA ILE A 125 -1.04 -6.98 22.66
C ILE A 125 0.01 -6.14 23.37
N ILE A 126 -0.28 -5.63 24.57
CA ILE A 126 0.70 -4.90 25.38
C ILE A 126 1.89 -5.80 25.73
N ASP A 127 1.64 -7.07 26.09
CA ASP A 127 2.71 -8.03 26.37
C ASP A 127 3.60 -8.24 25.13
N ILE A 128 2.99 -8.44 23.95
CA ILE A 128 3.71 -8.59 22.67
C ILE A 128 4.61 -7.38 22.37
N ILE A 129 4.07 -6.16 22.44
CA ILE A 129 4.81 -4.95 22.07
C ILE A 129 5.81 -4.49 23.14
N SER A 130 5.76 -5.06 24.33
CA SER A 130 6.64 -4.70 25.44
C SER A 130 7.69 -5.76 25.76
N ASN A 131 7.38 -7.04 25.51
CA ASN A 131 8.12 -8.18 26.06
C ASN A 131 8.45 -9.26 25.02
N ALA A 132 8.50 -8.94 23.72
CA ALA A 132 8.87 -9.91 22.68
C ALA A 132 10.23 -10.56 22.98
N SER A 133 10.33 -11.89 22.85
CA SER A 133 11.52 -12.66 23.28
C SER A 133 12.51 -12.95 22.17
N PHE A 134 12.08 -12.97 20.91
CA PHE A 134 12.90 -13.33 19.73
C PHE A 134 13.72 -14.61 19.93
N GLU A 135 13.05 -15.70 20.28
CA GLU A 135 13.72 -16.98 20.53
C GLU A 135 14.44 -17.49 19.27
N ASN A 136 15.64 -18.05 19.44
CA ASN A 136 16.45 -18.56 18.31
C ASN A 136 15.68 -19.56 17.47
N LYS A 137 14.88 -20.43 18.07
CA LYS A 137 14.04 -21.39 17.34
C LYS A 137 13.09 -20.70 16.36
N GLU A 138 12.43 -19.62 16.77
CA GLU A 138 11.47 -18.89 15.93
C GLU A 138 12.22 -18.08 14.86
N ILE A 139 13.40 -17.55 15.17
CA ILE A 139 14.28 -16.88 14.21
C ILE A 139 14.71 -17.87 13.13
N ASP A 140 15.17 -19.08 13.49
CA ASP A 140 15.60 -20.10 12.54
C ASP A 140 14.44 -20.56 11.64
N LEU A 141 13.25 -20.74 12.21
CA LEU A 141 12.04 -21.05 11.45
C LEU A 141 11.68 -19.95 10.46
N TYR A 142 11.75 -18.69 10.89
CA TYR A 142 11.50 -17.52 10.05
C TYR A 142 12.51 -17.44 8.90
N ILE A 143 13.81 -17.54 9.18
CA ILE A 143 14.89 -17.52 8.19
C ILE A 143 14.65 -18.59 7.13
N ASN A 144 14.44 -19.84 7.54
CA ASN A 144 14.23 -20.94 6.63
C ASN A 144 13.00 -20.72 5.74
N ARG A 145 11.88 -20.28 6.33
CA ARG A 145 10.65 -19.98 5.59
C ARG A 145 10.84 -18.85 4.57
N GLN A 146 11.50 -17.76 4.97
CA GLN A 146 11.74 -16.63 4.08
C GLN A 146 12.70 -16.97 2.94
N LYS A 147 13.76 -17.74 3.20
CA LYS A 147 14.68 -18.23 2.17
C LYS A 147 13.98 -19.11 1.16
N GLN A 148 13.18 -20.08 1.62
CA GLN A 148 12.41 -20.95 0.72
C GLN A 148 11.40 -20.14 -0.11
N ARG A 149 10.69 -19.20 0.50
CA ARG A 149 9.78 -18.32 -0.20
C ARG A 149 10.51 -17.50 -1.28
N LEU A 150 11.66 -16.91 -0.94
CA LEU A 150 12.44 -16.13 -1.88
C LEU A 150 12.92 -16.97 -3.06
N LEU A 151 13.41 -18.20 -2.82
CA LEU A 151 13.84 -19.12 -3.89
C LEU A 151 12.70 -19.48 -4.84
N VAL A 152 11.50 -19.75 -4.32
CA VAL A 152 10.30 -19.99 -5.13
C VAL A 152 9.89 -18.73 -5.92
N ASP A 153 9.92 -17.56 -5.27
CA ASP A 153 9.53 -16.31 -5.91
C ASP A 153 10.52 -15.89 -7.01
N LEU A 154 11.82 -16.19 -6.87
CA LEU A 154 12.83 -15.95 -7.90
C LEU A 154 12.67 -16.83 -9.15
N GLN A 155 11.80 -17.85 -9.12
CA GLN A 155 11.41 -18.58 -10.34
C GLN A 155 10.47 -17.76 -11.24
N LYS A 156 9.81 -16.72 -10.71
CA LYS A 156 8.84 -15.89 -11.43
C LYS A 156 9.52 -14.69 -12.09
N ASN A 157 9.30 -14.50 -13.38
CA ASN A 157 9.85 -13.35 -14.13
C ASN A 157 9.39 -12.01 -13.55
N GLY A 158 8.12 -11.91 -13.16
CA GLY A 158 7.59 -10.71 -12.51
C GLY A 158 8.31 -10.34 -11.23
N THR A 159 8.69 -11.32 -10.41
CA THR A 159 9.47 -11.06 -9.18
C THR A 159 10.88 -10.56 -9.51
N ILE A 160 11.58 -11.21 -10.45
CA ILE A 160 12.91 -10.76 -10.88
C ILE A 160 12.84 -9.34 -11.45
N CYS A 161 11.84 -9.09 -12.31
CA CYS A 161 11.61 -7.80 -12.93
C CYS A 161 11.36 -6.69 -11.89
N LYS A 162 10.48 -6.93 -10.91
CA LYS A 162 10.19 -6.01 -9.81
C LYS A 162 11.42 -5.70 -8.96
N ARG A 163 12.22 -6.72 -8.64
CA ARG A 163 13.46 -6.57 -7.85
C ARG A 163 14.52 -5.79 -8.63
N ALA A 164 14.71 -6.09 -9.91
CA ALA A 164 15.64 -5.36 -10.77
C ALA A 164 15.19 -3.90 -10.95
N PHE A 165 13.89 -3.67 -11.14
CA PHE A 165 13.33 -2.33 -11.22
C PHE A 165 13.62 -1.54 -9.93
N ALA A 166 13.38 -2.12 -8.76
CA ALA A 166 13.64 -1.42 -7.50
C ALA A 166 15.12 -1.05 -7.34
N LYS A 167 16.07 -1.95 -7.71
CA LYS A 167 17.51 -1.66 -7.68
C LYS A 167 17.89 -0.52 -8.65
N ALA A 168 17.38 -0.55 -9.88
CA ALA A 168 17.68 0.46 -10.91
C ALA A 168 16.99 1.81 -10.63
N PHE A 169 15.77 1.77 -10.05
CA PHE A 169 14.97 2.95 -9.82
C PHE A 169 15.33 3.69 -8.52
N TRP A 170 15.64 2.96 -7.43
CA TRP A 170 15.95 3.54 -6.12
C TRP A 170 17.44 3.54 -5.80
N GLY A 171 18.26 2.70 -6.48
CA GLY A 171 19.65 2.45 -6.13
C GLY A 171 19.79 1.52 -4.91
N THR A 172 20.90 0.78 -4.89
CA THR A 172 21.16 -0.23 -3.86
C THR A 172 21.43 0.34 -2.47
N GLN A 173 21.74 1.63 -2.36
CA GLN A 173 21.93 2.32 -1.08
C GLN A 173 20.60 2.84 -0.48
N HIS A 174 19.58 2.95 -1.30
CA HIS A 174 18.24 3.37 -0.84
C HIS A 174 17.50 2.18 -0.21
N PRO A 175 16.82 2.32 0.96
CA PRO A 175 16.10 1.21 1.59
C PRO A 175 15.09 0.48 0.68
N LEU A 176 14.45 1.19 -0.25
CA LEU A 176 13.54 0.60 -1.24
C LEU A 176 14.26 -0.11 -2.40
N GLY A 177 15.54 0.16 -2.63
CA GLY A 177 16.38 -0.48 -3.64
C GLY A 177 17.36 -1.50 -3.06
N ASN A 178 17.58 -1.44 -1.75
CA ASN A 178 18.37 -2.42 -1.00
C ASN A 178 17.49 -3.66 -0.71
N ILE A 179 17.45 -4.56 -1.68
CA ILE A 179 16.54 -5.71 -1.68
C ILE A 179 17.21 -6.91 -1.04
N SER A 180 16.53 -7.55 -0.08
CA SER A 180 17.03 -8.72 0.63
C SER A 180 17.37 -9.89 -0.32
N GLU A 181 18.54 -10.46 -0.13
CA GLU A 181 19.02 -11.69 -0.74
C GLU A 181 19.01 -12.83 0.30
N THR A 182 19.25 -14.08 -0.13
CA THR A 182 19.26 -15.23 0.81
C THR A 182 20.33 -15.08 1.88
N THR A 183 21.46 -14.47 1.57
CA THR A 183 22.59 -14.21 2.49
C THR A 183 22.22 -13.19 3.58
N ASP A 184 21.29 -12.27 3.31
CA ASP A 184 20.86 -11.29 4.32
C ASP A 184 20.02 -11.96 5.42
N TYR A 185 19.27 -13.02 5.07
CA TYR A 185 18.59 -13.83 6.08
C TYR A 185 19.57 -14.62 6.92
N ASP A 186 20.66 -15.16 6.34
CA ASP A 186 21.69 -15.87 7.09
C ASP A 186 22.49 -14.94 8.04
N ALA A 187 22.55 -13.66 7.72
CA ALA A 187 23.23 -12.65 8.53
C ALA A 187 22.38 -12.10 9.68
N LEU A 188 21.07 -12.43 9.71
CA LEU A 188 20.14 -11.92 10.73
C LEU A 188 20.47 -12.45 12.12
N LYS A 189 20.66 -11.55 13.09
CA LYS A 189 21.00 -11.89 14.46
C LYS A 189 19.90 -11.45 15.44
N GLN A 190 19.70 -12.22 16.50
CA GLN A 190 18.80 -11.87 17.59
C GLN A 190 19.11 -10.48 18.18
N SER A 191 20.40 -10.11 18.27
CA SER A 191 20.84 -8.80 18.75
C SER A 191 20.29 -7.64 17.92
N ASP A 192 20.22 -7.82 16.59
CA ASP A 192 19.73 -6.78 15.67
C ASP A 192 18.21 -6.61 15.79
N LEU A 193 17.50 -7.74 15.98
CA LEU A 193 16.07 -7.75 16.22
C LEU A 193 15.72 -7.08 17.56
N ASN A 194 16.44 -7.41 18.61
CA ASN A 194 16.27 -6.80 19.94
C ASN A 194 16.55 -5.28 19.88
N ALA A 195 17.64 -4.87 19.23
CA ALA A 195 17.99 -3.46 19.11
C ALA A 195 16.90 -2.69 18.34
N PHE A 196 16.39 -3.25 17.22
CA PHE A 196 15.30 -2.64 16.44
C PHE A 196 14.00 -2.57 17.27
N PHE A 197 13.66 -3.65 17.97
CA PHE A 197 12.46 -3.72 18.81
C PHE A 197 12.48 -2.69 19.93
N GLU A 198 13.54 -2.63 20.73
CA GLU A 198 13.66 -1.72 21.88
C GLU A 198 13.66 -0.24 21.46
N THR A 199 14.30 0.08 20.32
CA THR A 199 14.45 1.47 19.88
C THR A 199 13.28 2.00 19.09
N LEU A 200 12.62 1.17 18.25
CA LEU A 200 11.68 1.63 17.24
C LEU A 200 10.26 1.06 17.39
N ILE A 201 10.10 -0.10 18.07
CA ILE A 201 8.76 -0.68 18.31
C ILE A 201 8.30 -0.32 19.70
N LYS A 202 8.99 -0.80 20.73
CA LYS A 202 8.61 -0.63 22.14
C LYS A 202 8.49 0.84 22.56
N SER A 203 9.41 1.68 22.09
CA SER A 203 9.40 3.13 22.37
C SER A 203 8.85 3.98 21.22
N GLY A 204 8.45 3.37 20.12
CA GLY A 204 8.12 4.05 18.87
C GLY A 204 6.63 4.17 18.53
N LEU A 205 5.72 3.82 19.44
CA LEU A 205 4.27 3.97 19.20
C LEU A 205 3.92 5.46 19.08
N GLN A 206 3.41 5.86 17.93
CA GLN A 206 3.09 7.25 17.63
C GLN A 206 1.60 7.55 17.71
N GLN A 207 0.78 6.63 17.22
CA GLN A 207 -0.65 6.83 17.06
C GLN A 207 -1.39 5.52 17.22
N ILE A 208 -2.62 5.62 17.73
CA ILE A 208 -3.59 4.53 17.80
C ILE A 208 -4.83 4.96 17.02
N VAL A 209 -5.34 4.12 16.14
CA VAL A 209 -6.62 4.32 15.47
C VAL A 209 -7.56 3.21 15.91
N LEU A 210 -8.64 3.56 16.59
CA LEU A 210 -9.73 2.65 16.97
C LEU A 210 -10.92 2.91 16.06
N SER A 211 -11.41 1.88 15.39
CA SER A 211 -12.56 1.94 14.49
C SER A 211 -13.56 0.82 14.77
N GLY A 212 -14.82 1.03 14.40
CA GLY A 212 -15.92 0.13 14.75
C GLY A 212 -16.50 0.44 16.12
N CYS A 213 -16.52 -0.54 17.02
CA CYS A 213 -16.96 -0.34 18.39
C CYS A 213 -15.96 0.54 19.15
N CYS A 214 -16.37 1.77 19.43
CA CYS A 214 -15.61 2.75 20.22
C CYS A 214 -16.34 3.04 21.55
N SER A 215 -16.69 2.01 22.30
CA SER A 215 -17.37 2.15 23.59
C SER A 215 -16.46 2.79 24.65
N ASN A 216 -17.07 3.34 25.70
CA ASN A 216 -16.30 3.88 26.81
C ASN A 216 -15.45 2.80 27.50
N ILE A 217 -15.93 1.55 27.54
CA ILE A 217 -15.18 0.41 28.12
C ILE A 217 -13.84 0.23 27.37
N ILE A 218 -13.88 0.22 26.05
CA ILE A 218 -12.66 0.10 25.21
C ILE A 218 -11.75 1.31 25.42
N ILE A 219 -12.31 2.52 25.35
CA ILE A 219 -11.55 3.77 25.48
C ILE A 219 -10.86 3.86 26.85
N ASP A 220 -11.58 3.55 27.93
CA ASP A 220 -11.06 3.62 29.28
C ASP A 220 -10.02 2.52 29.52
N THR A 221 -10.23 1.32 28.97
CA THR A 221 -9.19 0.25 28.99
C THR A 221 -7.89 0.70 28.31
N ILE A 222 -7.96 1.37 27.15
CA ILE A 222 -6.77 1.89 26.47
C ILE A 222 -6.04 2.94 27.34
N LYS A 223 -6.78 3.80 28.03
CA LYS A 223 -6.20 4.81 28.94
C LYS A 223 -5.55 4.18 30.17
N GLU A 224 -6.26 3.22 30.82
CA GLU A 224 -5.82 2.59 32.06
C GLU A 224 -4.56 1.73 31.86
N LEU A 225 -4.51 0.96 30.78
CA LEU A 225 -3.40 0.04 30.52
C LEU A 225 -2.15 0.73 29.96
N ASN A 226 -2.18 2.01 29.76
CA ASN A 226 -1.09 2.94 29.43
C ASN A 226 0.14 2.29 28.77
N ILE A 227 0.11 2.12 27.43
CA ILE A 227 1.25 1.58 26.69
C ILE A 227 2.46 2.50 26.92
N TYR A 228 3.52 1.96 27.53
CA TYR A 228 4.72 2.74 27.82
C TYR A 228 5.41 3.14 26.52
N THR A 229 5.50 4.44 26.25
CA THR A 229 6.21 4.96 25.08
C THR A 229 7.19 6.03 25.53
N SER A 230 8.40 5.96 25.01
CA SER A 230 9.37 7.04 25.16
C SER A 230 9.14 8.04 24.02
N THR A 231 8.86 9.30 24.35
CA THR A 231 8.54 10.37 23.39
C THR A 231 9.72 10.84 22.53
N LYS A 232 10.83 10.13 22.49
CA LYS A 232 11.96 10.47 21.63
C LYS A 232 11.81 9.81 20.27
N ALA A 233 11.01 10.44 19.37
CA ALA A 233 11.14 10.18 17.95
C ALA A 233 12.59 10.43 17.52
N THR A 234 13.33 9.39 17.20
CA THR A 234 14.62 9.53 16.54
C THR A 234 14.36 10.09 15.15
N THR A 235 14.61 11.38 14.96
CA THR A 235 14.62 12.00 13.63
C THR A 235 15.84 11.47 12.89
N HIS A 236 15.67 10.38 12.13
CA HIS A 236 16.64 10.04 11.11
C HIS A 236 16.46 11.04 9.95
N THR A 237 17.52 11.76 9.64
CA THR A 237 17.62 12.57 8.43
C THR A 237 17.40 11.66 7.22
N ASP A 238 16.43 11.98 6.39
CA ASP A 238 16.24 11.32 5.11
C ASP A 238 17.49 11.57 4.23
N LEU A 239 18.37 10.57 4.19
CA LEU A 239 19.62 10.58 3.40
C LEU A 239 19.39 10.47 1.87
N LEU A 240 18.17 10.71 1.38
CA LEU A 240 17.72 10.08 0.14
C LEU A 240 17.14 11.01 -0.93
N SER A 241 17.37 12.33 -0.82
CA SER A 241 16.83 13.30 -1.81
C SER A 241 17.47 13.20 -3.20
N ASP A 242 18.66 12.62 -3.36
CA ASP A 242 19.50 12.85 -4.53
C ASP A 242 19.71 11.63 -5.46
N TYR A 243 19.06 10.48 -5.21
CA TYR A 243 19.22 9.36 -6.14
C TYR A 243 18.47 9.60 -7.46
N ILE A 244 19.21 9.53 -8.56
CA ILE A 244 18.67 9.62 -9.92
C ILE A 244 18.41 8.22 -10.45
N PRO A 245 17.16 7.85 -10.83
CA PRO A 245 16.86 6.56 -11.42
C PRO A 245 17.69 6.26 -12.67
N GLN A 246 18.12 5.02 -12.83
CA GLN A 246 18.77 4.58 -14.06
C GLN A 246 17.76 4.56 -15.20
N LYS A 247 17.94 5.46 -16.18
CA LYS A 247 17.04 5.58 -17.33
C LYS A 247 17.35 4.57 -18.42
N GLY A 248 16.33 4.30 -19.26
CA GLY A 248 16.46 3.42 -20.43
C GLY A 248 16.08 1.98 -20.18
N LEU A 249 16.31 1.14 -21.19
CA LEU A 249 15.93 -0.28 -21.19
C LEU A 249 17.08 -1.15 -20.66
N ILE A 250 16.75 -1.97 -19.68
CA ILE A 250 17.61 -3.04 -19.14
C ILE A 250 16.92 -4.37 -19.42
N PHE A 251 17.55 -5.22 -20.23
CA PHE A 251 17.08 -6.58 -20.50
C PHE A 251 17.84 -7.58 -19.65
N ILE A 252 17.10 -8.44 -18.95
CA ILE A 252 17.64 -9.52 -18.14
C ILE A 252 17.25 -10.84 -18.80
N GLN A 253 18.28 -11.55 -19.31
CA GLN A 253 18.10 -12.86 -19.93
C GLN A 253 17.69 -13.88 -18.86
N LYS A 254 16.61 -14.60 -19.13
CA LYS A 254 16.20 -15.79 -18.40
C LYS A 254 15.77 -16.86 -19.38
N ASP A 255 16.63 -17.84 -19.56
CA ASP A 255 16.41 -18.93 -20.50
C ASP A 255 15.17 -19.74 -20.12
N GLU A 256 14.57 -20.41 -21.12
CA GLU A 256 13.37 -21.26 -20.97
C GLU A 256 12.11 -20.53 -20.47
N SER A 257 12.10 -19.20 -20.48
CA SER A 257 10.92 -18.42 -20.11
C SER A 257 9.87 -18.43 -21.21
N ILE A 258 8.63 -18.81 -20.88
CA ILE A 258 7.50 -18.73 -21.80
C ILE A 258 7.01 -17.28 -21.94
N GLN A 259 7.09 -16.50 -20.88
CA GLN A 259 6.62 -15.12 -20.81
C GLN A 259 7.77 -14.18 -20.44
N ALA A 260 7.72 -12.95 -20.95
CA ALA A 260 8.55 -11.84 -20.52
C ALA A 260 7.76 -10.94 -19.56
N ALA A 261 8.39 -10.55 -18.45
CA ALA A 261 7.86 -9.55 -17.54
C ALA A 261 8.42 -8.17 -17.89
N ILE A 262 7.58 -7.16 -17.91
CA ILE A 262 7.93 -5.77 -18.18
C ILE A 262 7.54 -4.90 -16.99
N HIS A 263 8.47 -4.07 -16.52
CA HIS A 263 8.20 -3.04 -15.54
C HIS A 263 8.86 -1.74 -16.01
N MET A 264 8.04 -0.73 -16.27
CA MET A 264 8.46 0.62 -16.61
C MET A 264 8.06 1.57 -15.51
N GLY A 265 8.87 2.58 -15.22
CA GLY A 265 8.47 3.61 -14.28
C GLY A 265 9.34 4.85 -14.35
N THR A 266 8.77 5.96 -13.88
CA THR A 266 9.47 7.24 -13.76
C THR A 266 9.07 7.96 -12.47
N LYS A 267 10.00 8.77 -11.95
CA LYS A 267 9.75 9.61 -10.77
C LYS A 267 8.92 10.82 -11.20
N LEU A 268 7.80 11.01 -10.56
CA LEU A 268 6.90 12.14 -10.81
C LEU A 268 6.62 12.93 -9.53
N ILE A 269 5.68 13.84 -9.66
CA ILE A 269 5.13 14.66 -8.60
C ILE A 269 4.49 13.81 -7.50
N ASN A 270 4.65 14.23 -6.25
CA ASN A 270 4.04 13.59 -5.09
C ASN A 270 2.61 14.09 -4.84
N ARG A 271 1.94 13.49 -3.86
CA ARG A 271 0.54 13.76 -3.50
C ARG A 271 0.23 15.22 -3.16
N LYS A 272 1.22 15.99 -2.69
CA LYS A 272 1.06 17.40 -2.31
C LYS A 272 1.11 18.35 -3.49
N HIS A 273 1.51 17.87 -4.67
CA HIS A 273 1.57 18.71 -5.86
C HIS A 273 0.16 18.91 -6.46
N PRO A 274 -0.19 20.13 -6.91
CA PRO A 274 -1.53 20.44 -7.43
C PRO A 274 -1.93 19.58 -8.64
N ASP A 275 -0.98 19.18 -9.49
CA ASP A 275 -1.24 18.33 -10.67
C ASP A 275 -1.46 16.84 -10.31
N PHE A 276 -1.20 16.41 -9.06
CA PHE A 276 -1.15 14.99 -8.71
C PHE A 276 -2.46 14.26 -9.02
N VAL A 277 -3.59 14.81 -8.59
CA VAL A 277 -4.90 14.16 -8.79
C VAL A 277 -5.28 14.11 -10.27
N CYS A 278 -5.06 15.20 -10.99
CA CYS A 278 -5.30 15.23 -12.45
C CYS A 278 -4.37 14.24 -13.18
N MET A 279 -3.13 14.08 -12.72
CA MET A 279 -2.20 13.08 -13.26
C MET A 279 -2.65 11.65 -12.94
N GLN A 280 -3.35 11.41 -11.81
CA GLN A 280 -3.98 10.12 -11.55
C GLN A 280 -5.14 9.84 -12.53
N VAL A 281 -5.87 10.87 -12.99
CA VAL A 281 -6.86 10.72 -14.07
C VAL A 281 -6.17 10.29 -15.35
N VAL A 282 -5.04 10.92 -15.73
CA VAL A 282 -4.22 10.51 -16.90
C VAL A 282 -3.75 9.06 -16.75
N SER A 283 -3.22 8.69 -15.61
CA SER A 283 -2.79 7.33 -15.31
C SER A 283 -3.93 6.31 -15.43
N THR A 284 -5.12 6.66 -14.93
CA THR A 284 -6.31 5.80 -15.00
C THR A 284 -6.78 5.62 -16.46
N LEU A 285 -6.83 6.69 -17.23
CA LEU A 285 -7.12 6.66 -18.67
C LEU A 285 -6.17 5.72 -19.41
N LEU A 286 -4.87 5.83 -19.13
CA LEU A 286 -3.85 5.05 -19.81
C LEU A 286 -3.93 3.56 -19.46
N GLY A 287 -3.95 3.19 -18.17
CA GLY A 287 -3.85 1.79 -17.74
C GLY A 287 -4.44 1.46 -16.37
N GLY A 288 -5.19 2.39 -15.73
CA GLY A 288 -5.63 2.24 -14.34
C GLY A 288 -6.95 1.48 -14.14
N TYR A 289 -7.62 1.03 -15.18
CA TYR A 289 -8.85 0.24 -15.11
C TYR A 289 -9.02 -0.68 -16.31
N PHE A 290 -9.99 -1.58 -16.25
CA PHE A 290 -10.18 -2.61 -17.27
C PHE A 290 -10.47 -2.05 -18.67
N GLY A 291 -11.22 -0.96 -18.79
CA GLY A 291 -11.51 -0.29 -20.06
C GLY A 291 -10.47 0.73 -20.52
N SER A 292 -9.28 0.77 -19.91
CA SER A 292 -8.20 1.70 -20.22
C SER A 292 -7.56 1.44 -21.58
N ARG A 293 -6.85 2.43 -22.12
CA ARG A 293 -6.23 2.35 -23.46
C ARG A 293 -5.26 1.18 -23.60
N LEU A 294 -4.36 0.99 -22.62
CA LEU A 294 -3.42 -0.13 -22.65
C LEU A 294 -4.12 -1.49 -22.61
N MET A 295 -5.19 -1.61 -21.80
CA MET A 295 -5.98 -2.84 -21.72
C MET A 295 -6.68 -3.13 -23.04
N LYS A 296 -7.31 -2.15 -23.67
CA LYS A 296 -7.96 -2.31 -24.98
C LYS A 296 -6.96 -2.70 -26.06
N ASN A 297 -5.87 -1.95 -26.22
CA ASN A 297 -4.90 -2.18 -27.28
C ASN A 297 -4.13 -3.51 -27.09
N ILE A 298 -3.53 -3.74 -25.91
CA ILE A 298 -2.54 -4.81 -25.72
C ILE A 298 -3.22 -6.13 -25.32
N ARG A 299 -4.30 -6.06 -24.50
CA ARG A 299 -5.03 -7.26 -24.06
C ARG A 299 -6.15 -7.66 -25.02
N GLU A 300 -7.06 -6.71 -25.35
CA GLU A 300 -8.29 -7.06 -26.10
C GLU A 300 -8.04 -7.17 -27.62
N GLU A 301 -7.35 -6.19 -28.21
CA GLU A 301 -7.13 -6.16 -29.66
C GLU A 301 -5.98 -7.09 -30.09
N LYS A 302 -4.86 -7.08 -29.34
CA LYS A 302 -3.65 -7.86 -29.71
C LYS A 302 -3.49 -9.18 -29.00
N GLY A 303 -4.13 -9.36 -27.84
CA GLY A 303 -4.06 -10.61 -27.09
C GLY A 303 -2.68 -10.94 -26.52
N TYR A 304 -1.80 -9.93 -26.33
CA TYR A 304 -0.42 -10.15 -25.90
C TYR A 304 -0.28 -10.47 -24.41
N THR A 305 -1.27 -10.07 -23.59
CA THR A 305 -1.23 -10.21 -22.14
C THR A 305 -2.60 -10.58 -21.56
N TYR A 306 -2.62 -11.17 -20.38
CA TYR A 306 -3.83 -11.29 -19.56
C TYR A 306 -4.18 -9.99 -18.83
N GLY A 307 -3.22 -9.09 -18.65
CA GLY A 307 -3.44 -7.80 -18.02
C GLY A 307 -2.22 -6.90 -18.05
N ILE A 308 -2.46 -5.61 -18.20
CA ILE A 308 -1.48 -4.55 -18.11
C ILE A 308 -2.02 -3.47 -17.17
N GLY A 309 -1.21 -3.04 -16.24
CA GLY A 309 -1.58 -2.04 -15.25
C GLY A 309 -0.71 -0.80 -15.33
N CYS A 310 -1.32 0.36 -15.04
CA CYS A 310 -0.64 1.64 -14.90
C CYS A 310 -1.11 2.31 -13.61
N SER A 311 -0.21 2.88 -12.84
CA SER A 311 -0.54 3.59 -11.60
C SER A 311 0.42 4.74 -11.32
N LEU A 312 -0.10 5.78 -10.65
CA LEU A 312 0.69 6.82 -10.01
C LEU A 312 0.51 6.66 -8.50
N GLN A 313 1.56 6.26 -7.81
CA GLN A 313 1.57 6.03 -6.37
C GLN A 313 2.48 7.04 -5.67
N ASN A 314 2.15 7.40 -4.41
CA ASN A 314 3.05 8.13 -3.54
C ASN A 314 3.83 7.13 -2.70
N ILE A 315 5.15 7.05 -2.89
CA ILE A 315 6.05 6.14 -2.17
C ILE A 315 7.12 7.00 -1.52
N ALA A 316 7.26 6.91 -0.20
CA ALA A 316 8.04 7.87 0.56
C ALA A 316 7.56 9.31 0.23
N ASP A 317 8.45 10.21 -0.15
CA ASP A 317 8.10 11.59 -0.52
C ASP A 317 7.99 11.81 -2.04
N PHE A 318 7.91 10.73 -2.82
CA PHE A 318 7.92 10.80 -4.28
C PHE A 318 6.66 10.22 -4.90
N GLY A 319 6.21 10.82 -6.00
CA GLY A 319 5.30 10.17 -6.93
C GLY A 319 6.07 9.18 -7.81
N VAL A 320 5.57 7.97 -7.93
CA VAL A 320 6.11 6.94 -8.83
C VAL A 320 5.02 6.55 -9.81
N PHE A 321 5.22 6.90 -11.06
CA PHE A 321 4.39 6.40 -12.14
C PHE A 321 4.97 5.10 -12.66
N SER A 322 4.17 4.05 -12.77
CA SER A 322 4.63 2.75 -13.24
C SER A 322 3.63 2.05 -14.13
N ILE A 323 4.15 1.26 -15.08
CA ILE A 323 3.41 0.35 -15.95
C ILE A 323 4.02 -1.03 -15.78
N HIS A 324 3.19 -2.07 -15.63
CA HIS A 324 3.65 -3.44 -15.49
C HIS A 324 2.74 -4.41 -16.23
N THR A 325 3.35 -5.44 -16.82
CA THR A 325 2.65 -6.52 -17.52
C THR A 325 3.55 -7.75 -17.66
N GLU A 326 2.94 -8.89 -17.96
CA GLU A 326 3.61 -10.09 -18.44
C GLU A 326 3.01 -10.47 -19.80
N VAL A 327 3.87 -10.75 -20.77
CA VAL A 327 3.49 -11.01 -22.17
C VAL A 327 4.23 -12.25 -22.69
N LEU A 328 3.82 -12.82 -23.81
CA LEU A 328 4.63 -13.84 -24.49
C LEU A 328 6.01 -13.29 -24.81
N ASN A 329 7.02 -14.15 -24.75
CA ASN A 329 8.43 -13.74 -24.90
C ASN A 329 8.71 -13.00 -26.22
N ASP A 330 8.14 -13.45 -27.33
CA ASP A 330 8.29 -12.82 -28.66
C ASP A 330 7.52 -11.49 -28.79
N LYS A 331 6.72 -11.09 -27.78
CA LYS A 331 5.85 -9.90 -27.82
C LYS A 331 6.32 -8.75 -26.93
N TRP A 332 7.39 -8.88 -26.16
CA TRP A 332 7.78 -7.82 -25.23
C TRP A 332 8.17 -6.51 -25.96
N ASN A 333 8.86 -6.61 -27.09
CA ASN A 333 9.26 -5.42 -27.86
C ASN A 333 8.06 -4.73 -28.51
N ASP A 334 7.15 -5.51 -29.11
CA ASP A 334 5.90 -5.01 -29.65
C ASP A 334 5.03 -4.34 -28.57
N THR A 335 5.04 -4.91 -27.35
CA THR A 335 4.32 -4.35 -26.19
C THR A 335 4.89 -3.00 -25.79
N LEU A 336 6.21 -2.84 -25.73
CA LEU A 336 6.83 -1.54 -25.46
C LEU A 336 6.46 -0.51 -26.53
N ALA A 337 6.46 -0.91 -27.82
CA ALA A 337 6.03 -0.03 -28.91
C ALA A 337 4.54 0.39 -28.77
N CYS A 338 3.68 -0.53 -28.31
CA CYS A 338 2.27 -0.21 -28.04
C CYS A 338 2.10 0.76 -26.86
N ILE A 339 2.87 0.58 -25.78
CA ILE A 339 2.86 1.50 -24.64
C ILE A 339 3.29 2.90 -25.09
N ASP A 340 4.38 3.00 -25.84
CA ASP A 340 4.86 4.27 -26.40
C ASP A 340 3.81 4.92 -27.31
N TYR A 341 3.14 4.12 -28.15
CA TYR A 341 2.09 4.60 -29.03
C TYR A 341 0.91 5.22 -28.25
N GLU A 342 0.41 4.53 -27.22
CA GLU A 342 -0.71 5.03 -26.40
C GLU A 342 -0.33 6.27 -25.58
N ILE A 343 0.90 6.34 -25.07
CA ILE A 343 1.42 7.55 -24.42
C ILE A 343 1.47 8.72 -25.42
N ASN A 344 2.03 8.49 -26.61
CA ASN A 344 2.11 9.53 -27.65
C ASN A 344 0.72 9.98 -28.11
N LYS A 345 -0.22 9.05 -28.23
CA LYS A 345 -1.61 9.37 -28.58
C LYS A 345 -2.27 10.27 -27.52
N LEU A 346 -2.02 10.04 -26.22
CA LEU A 346 -2.49 10.96 -25.17
C LEU A 346 -1.88 12.35 -25.27
N LYS A 347 -0.67 12.49 -25.81
CA LYS A 347 0.02 13.78 -25.99
C LYS A 347 -0.47 14.55 -27.21
N THR A 348 -0.76 13.84 -28.29
CA THR A 348 -1.01 14.47 -29.61
C THR A 348 -2.49 14.58 -29.96
N GLU A 349 -3.32 13.67 -29.44
CA GLU A 349 -4.74 13.61 -29.73
C GLU A 349 -5.57 13.88 -28.47
N PRO A 350 -6.60 14.74 -28.53
CA PRO A 350 -7.50 14.96 -27.41
C PRO A 350 -8.29 13.67 -27.12
N VAL A 351 -8.47 13.37 -25.83
CA VAL A 351 -9.39 12.31 -25.40
C VAL A 351 -10.83 12.69 -25.68
N THR A 352 -11.72 11.72 -25.91
CA THR A 352 -13.13 12.01 -26.11
C THR A 352 -13.83 12.37 -24.80
N GLU A 353 -14.91 13.16 -24.86
CA GLU A 353 -15.74 13.48 -23.69
C GLU A 353 -16.30 12.22 -23.02
N GLU A 354 -16.67 11.22 -23.82
CA GLU A 354 -17.20 9.95 -23.31
C GLU A 354 -16.14 9.16 -22.56
N GLU A 355 -14.92 9.05 -23.10
CA GLU A 355 -13.79 8.38 -22.46
C GLU A 355 -13.45 9.05 -21.12
N LEU A 356 -13.32 10.37 -21.11
CA LEU A 356 -13.02 11.12 -19.89
C LEU A 356 -14.13 11.00 -18.84
N ARG A 357 -15.40 11.09 -19.25
CA ARG A 357 -16.56 10.90 -18.38
C ARG A 357 -16.56 9.50 -17.74
N THR A 358 -16.29 8.47 -18.53
CA THR A 358 -16.24 7.08 -18.03
C THR A 358 -15.17 6.92 -16.94
N VAL A 359 -13.97 7.45 -17.17
CA VAL A 359 -12.87 7.41 -16.18
C VAL A 359 -13.21 8.20 -14.92
N LYS A 360 -13.77 9.40 -15.05
CA LYS A 360 -14.19 10.20 -13.89
C LYS A 360 -15.23 9.45 -13.05
N ASN A 361 -16.24 8.86 -13.69
CA ASN A 361 -17.27 8.09 -12.99
C ASN A 361 -16.68 6.88 -12.28
N TYR A 362 -15.77 6.16 -12.94
CA TYR A 362 -15.05 5.04 -12.33
C TYR A 362 -14.25 5.49 -11.09
N MET A 363 -13.47 6.57 -11.21
CA MET A 363 -12.66 7.08 -10.11
C MET A 363 -13.51 7.60 -8.95
N CYS A 364 -14.59 8.34 -9.23
CA CYS A 364 -15.51 8.84 -8.21
C CYS A 364 -16.23 7.69 -7.48
N GLY A 365 -16.68 6.67 -8.22
CA GLY A 365 -17.30 5.48 -7.63
C GLY A 365 -16.35 4.69 -6.75
N ASN A 366 -15.11 4.48 -7.22
CA ASN A 366 -14.07 3.84 -6.39
C ASN A 366 -13.75 4.65 -5.13
N LEU A 367 -13.67 5.98 -5.26
CA LEU A 367 -13.42 6.86 -4.11
C LEU A 367 -14.53 6.74 -3.07
N ALA A 368 -15.81 6.75 -3.49
CA ALA A 368 -16.94 6.59 -2.57
C ALA A 368 -16.88 5.26 -1.80
N ARG A 369 -16.55 4.16 -2.47
CA ARG A 369 -16.39 2.85 -1.84
C ARG A 369 -15.31 2.81 -0.75
N LEU A 370 -14.27 3.65 -0.87
CA LEU A 370 -13.21 3.74 0.14
C LEU A 370 -13.66 4.37 1.47
N PHE A 371 -14.89 4.88 1.56
CA PHE A 371 -15.49 5.45 2.77
C PHE A 371 -16.58 4.56 3.35
N ASP A 372 -16.79 3.36 2.80
CA ASP A 372 -17.83 2.44 3.25
C ASP A 372 -17.42 1.73 4.53
N GLY A 373 -18.01 2.18 5.64
CA GLY A 373 -17.74 1.68 6.99
C GLY A 373 -16.49 2.26 7.67
N SER A 374 -16.45 2.10 8.97
CA SER A 374 -15.41 2.68 9.84
C SER A 374 -14.01 2.10 9.57
N PHE A 375 -13.90 0.82 9.18
CA PHE A 375 -12.63 0.18 8.89
C PHE A 375 -12.00 0.72 7.60
N ALA A 376 -12.81 0.93 6.56
CA ALA A 376 -12.35 1.57 5.33
C ALA A 376 -11.92 3.03 5.58
N GLN A 377 -12.66 3.74 6.44
CA GLN A 377 -12.31 5.10 6.87
C GLN A 377 -11.00 5.13 7.67
N ALA A 378 -10.70 4.09 8.48
CA ALA A 378 -9.43 3.97 9.19
C ALA A 378 -8.23 3.89 8.22
N ASP A 379 -8.37 3.16 7.10
CA ASP A 379 -7.33 3.12 6.06
C ASP A 379 -7.15 4.50 5.39
N ARG A 380 -8.23 5.26 5.23
CA ARG A 380 -8.14 6.64 4.70
C ARG A 380 -7.48 7.58 5.68
N LEU A 381 -7.84 7.48 6.98
CA LEU A 381 -7.19 8.24 8.03
C LEU A 381 -5.69 7.94 8.10
N GLN A 382 -5.29 6.67 8.00
CA GLN A 382 -3.88 6.28 7.94
C GLN A 382 -3.11 7.06 6.88
N MET A 383 -3.64 7.12 5.66
CA MET A 383 -3.02 7.86 4.57
C MET A 383 -2.89 9.36 4.90
N LEU A 384 -3.96 9.96 5.46
CA LEU A 384 -3.93 11.36 5.85
C LEU A 384 -2.88 11.65 6.93
N LEU A 385 -2.79 10.80 7.95
CA LEU A 385 -1.83 10.94 9.04
C LEU A 385 -0.38 10.84 8.54
N ASN A 386 -0.10 9.88 7.67
CA ASN A 386 1.24 9.69 7.08
C ASN A 386 1.68 10.88 6.22
N GLU A 387 0.74 11.47 5.49
CA GLU A 387 1.01 12.62 4.60
C GLU A 387 0.86 13.98 5.31
N LYS A 388 0.46 13.97 6.59
CA LYS A 388 0.13 15.19 7.37
C LYS A 388 -0.97 16.01 6.70
N LEU A 389 -2.00 15.33 6.21
CA LEU A 389 -3.19 15.89 5.58
C LEU A 389 -4.41 15.71 6.50
N ASP A 390 -5.52 16.36 6.17
CA ASP A 390 -6.81 16.23 6.82
C ASP A 390 -7.89 15.69 5.88
N TRP A 391 -9.12 15.55 6.37
CA TRP A 391 -10.24 15.02 5.59
C TRP A 391 -10.67 15.90 4.41
N GLU A 392 -10.34 17.21 4.42
CA GLU A 392 -10.61 18.12 3.31
C GLU A 392 -9.86 17.72 2.03
N TYR A 393 -8.72 17.03 2.19
CA TYR A 393 -8.00 16.42 1.06
C TYR A 393 -8.90 15.62 0.15
N TYR A 394 -9.81 14.81 0.68
CA TYR A 394 -10.68 13.96 -0.14
C TYR A 394 -11.77 14.74 -0.87
N THR A 395 -12.26 15.83 -0.28
CA THR A 395 -13.17 16.76 -0.97
C THR A 395 -12.46 17.45 -2.12
N THR A 396 -11.26 17.93 -1.89
CA THR A 396 -10.39 18.52 -2.92
C THR A 396 -10.05 17.51 -4.02
N TYR A 397 -9.75 16.28 -3.63
CA TYR A 397 -9.47 15.17 -4.56
C TYR A 397 -10.67 14.87 -5.46
N LEU A 398 -11.88 14.73 -4.90
CA LEU A 398 -13.10 14.51 -5.67
C LEU A 398 -13.37 15.66 -6.66
N ASN A 399 -13.22 16.90 -6.20
CA ASN A 399 -13.40 18.08 -7.04
C ASN A 399 -12.36 18.14 -8.17
N ALA A 400 -11.11 17.80 -7.91
CA ALA A 400 -10.07 17.76 -8.92
C ALA A 400 -10.35 16.71 -10.02
N ILE A 401 -10.84 15.51 -9.66
CA ILE A 401 -11.32 14.52 -10.64
C ILE A 401 -12.42 15.12 -11.52
N LYS A 402 -13.47 15.67 -10.88
CA LYS A 402 -14.63 16.22 -11.60
C LYS A 402 -14.24 17.34 -12.58
N ASN A 403 -13.31 18.20 -12.17
CA ASN A 403 -12.91 19.40 -12.92
C ASN A 403 -11.79 19.13 -13.94
N THR A 404 -11.19 17.93 -13.97
CA THR A 404 -10.17 17.60 -14.98
C THR A 404 -10.76 17.73 -16.39
N SER A 405 -10.17 18.56 -17.24
CA SER A 405 -10.60 18.77 -18.63
C SER A 405 -9.79 17.93 -19.61
N ILE A 406 -10.26 17.81 -20.83
CA ILE A 406 -9.53 17.18 -21.96
C ILE A 406 -8.18 17.86 -22.16
N GLN A 407 -8.16 19.19 -22.11
CA GLN A 407 -6.94 20.00 -22.24
C GLN A 407 -5.96 19.72 -21.12
N THR A 408 -6.45 19.57 -19.87
CA THR A 408 -5.63 19.21 -18.71
C THR A 408 -4.97 17.83 -18.90
N VAL A 409 -5.72 16.84 -19.39
CA VAL A 409 -5.18 15.49 -19.67
C VAL A 409 -4.02 15.57 -20.66
N GLN A 410 -4.21 16.25 -21.78
CA GLN A 410 -3.19 16.40 -22.83
C GLN A 410 -1.97 17.17 -22.34
N LEU A 411 -2.18 18.26 -21.61
CA LEU A 411 -1.10 19.08 -21.04
C LEU A 411 -0.24 18.28 -20.07
N LEU A 412 -0.87 17.51 -19.16
CA LEU A 412 -0.15 16.71 -18.16
C LEU A 412 0.56 15.51 -18.80
N ALA A 413 -0.03 14.87 -19.79
CA ALA A 413 0.63 13.81 -20.55
C ALA A 413 1.92 14.35 -21.23
N ASN A 414 1.86 15.53 -21.86
CA ASN A 414 3.03 16.18 -22.45
C ASN A 414 4.08 16.57 -21.40
N LYS A 415 3.66 17.08 -20.26
CA LYS A 415 4.56 17.56 -19.19
C LYS A 415 5.31 16.44 -18.50
N TYR A 416 4.66 15.30 -18.27
CA TYR A 416 5.16 14.29 -17.33
C TYR A 416 5.50 12.92 -17.94
N LEU A 417 4.99 12.56 -19.12
CA LEU A 417 5.20 11.23 -19.68
C LEU A 417 6.25 11.25 -20.80
N ASN A 418 7.49 11.63 -20.48
CA ASN A 418 8.57 11.64 -21.46
C ASN A 418 9.29 10.29 -21.48
N LYS A 419 9.43 9.70 -22.68
CA LYS A 419 10.02 8.36 -22.87
C LYS A 419 11.43 8.24 -22.28
N GLU A 420 12.22 9.30 -22.42
CA GLU A 420 13.62 9.34 -21.96
C GLU A 420 13.74 9.29 -20.42
N ASP A 421 12.66 9.56 -19.68
CA ASP A 421 12.67 9.60 -18.23
C ASP A 421 12.38 8.23 -17.59
N PHE A 422 11.99 7.24 -18.39
CA PHE A 422 11.62 5.93 -17.85
C PHE A 422 12.82 5.02 -17.59
N THR A 423 12.77 4.36 -16.44
CA THR A 423 13.49 3.11 -16.16
C THR A 423 12.63 1.97 -16.68
N THR A 424 13.16 1.14 -17.56
CA THR A 424 12.42 0.01 -18.13
C THR A 424 13.21 -1.28 -17.90
N ILE A 425 12.60 -2.24 -17.24
CA ILE A 425 13.16 -3.58 -17.02
C ILE A 425 12.32 -4.58 -17.80
N VAL A 426 13.00 -5.44 -18.53
CA VAL A 426 12.41 -6.61 -19.19
C VAL A 426 13.15 -7.85 -18.75
N VAL A 427 12.42 -8.87 -18.28
CA VAL A 427 12.98 -10.18 -17.90
C VAL A 427 12.31 -11.23 -18.77
N GLY A 428 13.11 -11.94 -19.55
CA GLY A 428 12.60 -12.97 -20.46
C GLY A 428 13.73 -13.65 -21.23
N SER A 429 13.40 -14.46 -22.23
CA SER A 429 14.36 -15.01 -23.19
C SER A 429 14.36 -14.18 -24.48
N LYS A 430 15.53 -14.08 -25.12
CA LYS A 430 15.67 -13.47 -26.46
C LYS A 430 15.35 -14.46 -27.54
#